data_f3d4db218f550dcb553df8e3eb780bf6
#
_entry.id   f3d4db218f550dcb553df8e3eb780bf6
#
_cell.length_a   1.000
_cell.length_b   1.000
_cell.length_c   1.000
_cell.angle_alpha   90.00
_cell.angle_beta   90.00
_cell.angle_gamma   90.00
#
_symmetry.space_group_name_H-M   'P 1'
#
loop_
_entity.id
_entity.type
_entity.pdbx_description
1 polymer ?
#
loop_
_entity_poly.entity_id
_entity_poly.type
_entity_poly.pdbx_seq_one_letter_code
_entity_poly.pdbx_strand_id
1 'polypeptide(L)'
;MYKYDAVDQRLVDERVNQYEGQLNRYLKKELSDEEFRPLRLQNGLYIQRHAPMLRVAIPYGLLSSNQLRKLSVIADTYDRGYGHFSTRQNIQFNWPKLEDTPKILRELADVEMHAIQTSGNCIRNITTDQFAGVTPDEIVDPRHIAEIIRQWSTFHPEFALLPRKFKIAITGSKKDRAIVQAHDIGLEFFTDINQQMAIKVWVGGGLGRTPILGSVIKEKLSWEHILTYCEAILRVYNLYGRRDNMYKARIKILVKALGIDKFRDLVEKEWEFIKNGPNTINNSELNRVKAFFTEPHYIKDTKNDLESHIQDKSFSQWLSRCTQSHKKKYYRSVTLSLKSNHQAPGDATSEQMQYVADLADEYSFGEIRVSHEQNLILADVHEDNLYELWNKAKNLNLATPNIGLITDIICCPGGDFCSLANAKSIPIADSIQQVFDDMDYLHDIGDIDLNISGCMNACGHHHVGHIGILGVDKDGSEWYQVTLGGNQANFANIGKVIGPSFSADEMPAVIRKIVDTYVKERHSDETFIDCVIRVGLEPFKLMVYGKKAN
;
A
#
# COMPACT_ATOMS: atom_id res chain seq x y z
N MET A 1 3.04 16.84 9.85
CA MET A 1 1.92 15.99 9.38
C MET A 1 0.86 16.91 8.76
N TYR A 2 0.04 16.42 7.83
CA TYR A 2 -1.05 17.22 7.26
C TYR A 2 -2.01 17.74 8.34
N LYS A 3 -2.65 18.84 8.04
CA LYS A 3 -3.67 19.44 8.90
C LYS A 3 -4.83 19.90 8.02
N TYR A 4 -6.05 19.76 8.54
CA TYR A 4 -7.21 20.36 7.90
C TYR A 4 -7.23 21.87 8.21
N ASP A 5 -7.51 22.65 7.20
CA ASP A 5 -7.94 24.02 7.41
C ASP A 5 -9.46 24.06 7.67
N ALA A 6 -9.99 25.26 7.92
CA ALA A 6 -11.41 25.42 8.18
C ALA A 6 -12.32 25.02 7.01
N VAL A 7 -11.80 25.00 5.77
CA VAL A 7 -12.54 24.58 4.57
C VAL A 7 -12.54 23.07 4.49
N ASP A 8 -11.38 22.42 4.67
CA ASP A 8 -11.26 20.95 4.69
C ASP A 8 -12.20 20.36 5.75
N GLN A 9 -12.14 20.86 6.99
CA GLN A 9 -12.97 20.38 8.09
C GLN A 9 -14.46 20.52 7.78
N ARG A 10 -14.88 21.70 7.32
CA ARG A 10 -16.28 21.95 6.94
C ARG A 10 -16.75 20.98 5.84
N LEU A 11 -15.94 20.76 4.80
CA LEU A 11 -16.29 19.87 3.71
C LEU A 11 -16.43 18.41 4.16
N VAL A 12 -15.58 17.98 5.09
CA VAL A 12 -15.67 16.61 5.66
C VAL A 12 -16.93 16.48 6.51
N ASP A 13 -17.24 17.47 7.38
CA ASP A 13 -18.43 17.49 8.22
C ASP A 13 -19.72 17.52 7.38
N GLU A 14 -19.78 18.37 6.35
CA GLU A 14 -20.90 18.42 5.41
C GLU A 14 -21.08 17.08 4.67
N ARG A 15 -19.98 16.40 4.30
CA ARG A 15 -20.04 15.08 3.69
C ARG A 15 -20.60 14.02 4.64
N VAL A 16 -20.24 14.05 5.92
CA VAL A 16 -20.81 13.13 6.93
C VAL A 16 -22.32 13.36 7.06
N ASN A 17 -22.75 14.61 7.18
CA ASN A 17 -24.18 14.96 7.28
C ASN A 17 -24.96 14.54 6.02
N GLN A 18 -24.39 14.77 4.84
CA GLN A 18 -24.99 14.35 3.57
C GLN A 18 -25.16 12.84 3.51
N TYR A 19 -24.11 12.09 3.89
CA TYR A 19 -24.16 10.63 3.90
C TYR A 19 -25.19 10.09 4.90
N GLU A 20 -25.28 10.66 6.10
CA GLU A 20 -26.29 10.29 7.09
C GLU A 20 -27.70 10.47 6.55
N GLY A 21 -27.98 11.59 5.88
CA GLY A 21 -29.27 11.82 5.20
C GLY A 21 -29.55 10.80 4.09
N GLN A 22 -28.54 10.44 3.30
CA GLN A 22 -28.66 9.42 2.24
C GLN A 22 -28.91 8.02 2.82
N LEU A 23 -28.21 7.65 3.90
CA LEU A 23 -28.40 6.38 4.60
C LEU A 23 -29.81 6.30 5.21
N ASN A 24 -30.29 7.36 5.87
CA ASN A 24 -31.63 7.40 6.44
C ASN A 24 -32.73 7.18 5.39
N ARG A 25 -32.58 7.76 4.20
CA ARG A 25 -33.50 7.53 3.06
C ARG A 25 -33.43 6.07 2.57
N TYR A 26 -32.24 5.49 2.50
CA TYR A 26 -32.06 4.09 2.15
C TYR A 26 -32.72 3.15 3.17
N LEU A 27 -32.50 3.37 4.46
CA LEU A 27 -33.11 2.56 5.53
C LEU A 27 -34.64 2.66 5.55
N LYS A 28 -35.21 3.82 5.17
CA LYS A 28 -36.64 4.03 4.96
C LYS A 28 -37.17 3.45 3.64
N LYS A 29 -36.31 2.82 2.82
CA LYS A 29 -36.62 2.30 1.49
C LYS A 29 -37.04 3.38 0.46
N GLU A 30 -36.62 4.62 0.66
CA GLU A 30 -36.79 5.71 -0.30
C GLU A 30 -35.74 5.67 -1.41
N LEU A 31 -34.66 4.93 -1.20
CA LEU A 31 -33.61 4.64 -2.17
C LEU A 31 -33.48 3.12 -2.35
N SER A 32 -33.32 2.67 -3.58
CA SER A 32 -32.96 1.29 -3.91
C SER A 32 -31.47 1.03 -3.64
N ASP A 33 -31.06 -0.25 -3.62
CA ASP A 33 -29.64 -0.66 -3.51
C ASP A 33 -28.78 -0.06 -4.63
N GLU A 34 -29.34 0.06 -5.84
CA GLU A 34 -28.62 0.58 -7.00
C GLU A 34 -28.38 2.09 -6.88
N GLU A 35 -29.36 2.85 -6.39
CA GLU A 35 -29.25 4.28 -6.14
C GLU A 35 -28.33 4.60 -4.95
N PHE A 36 -28.41 3.80 -3.88
CA PHE A 36 -27.55 3.98 -2.70
C PHE A 36 -26.08 3.58 -2.95
N ARG A 37 -25.83 2.61 -3.85
CA ARG A 37 -24.48 2.10 -4.12
C ARG A 37 -23.45 3.18 -4.45
N PRO A 38 -23.64 4.10 -5.41
CA PRO A 38 -22.66 5.16 -5.70
C PRO A 38 -22.45 6.09 -4.51
N LEU A 39 -23.50 6.38 -3.75
CA LEU A 39 -23.45 7.29 -2.59
C LEU A 39 -22.58 6.70 -1.46
N ARG A 40 -22.82 5.43 -1.08
CA ARG A 40 -21.99 4.78 -0.06
C ARG A 40 -20.55 4.54 -0.50
N LEU A 41 -20.31 4.24 -1.79
CA LEU A 41 -18.97 4.07 -2.32
C LEU A 41 -18.15 5.36 -2.29
N GLN A 42 -18.77 6.54 -2.36
CA GLN A 42 -18.07 7.81 -2.17
C GLN A 42 -17.54 7.99 -0.74
N ASN A 43 -18.10 7.27 0.22
CA ASN A 43 -17.74 7.30 1.64
C ASN A 43 -17.00 6.05 2.12
N GLY A 44 -16.33 5.32 1.25
CA GLY A 44 -15.47 4.20 1.62
C GLY A 44 -16.20 2.89 1.95
N LEU A 45 -17.53 2.84 1.81
CA LEU A 45 -18.35 1.73 2.29
C LEU A 45 -18.64 0.70 1.19
N TYR A 46 -18.26 -0.55 1.46
CA TYR A 46 -18.59 -1.71 0.66
C TYR A 46 -19.58 -2.62 1.40
N ILE A 47 -20.50 -3.26 0.69
CA ILE A 47 -21.23 -4.40 1.23
C ILE A 47 -20.47 -5.66 0.81
N GLN A 48 -20.01 -6.41 1.79
CA GLN A 48 -19.27 -7.64 1.59
C GLN A 48 -20.09 -8.89 1.98
N ARG A 49 -19.42 -10.05 2.10
CA ARG A 49 -20.08 -11.34 2.28
C ARG A 49 -20.85 -11.46 3.60
N HIS A 50 -20.27 -10.94 4.68
CA HIS A 50 -20.81 -11.13 6.03
C HIS A 50 -21.32 -9.84 6.67
N ALA A 51 -20.69 -8.71 6.36
CA ALA A 51 -21.02 -7.40 6.91
C ALA A 51 -20.58 -6.29 5.95
N PRO A 52 -21.03 -5.05 6.15
CA PRO A 52 -20.40 -3.90 5.51
C PRO A 52 -18.90 -3.81 5.86
N MET A 53 -18.10 -3.27 4.95
CA MET A 53 -16.70 -2.94 5.19
C MET A 53 -16.46 -1.45 4.94
N LEU A 54 -15.94 -0.77 5.93
CA LEU A 54 -15.52 0.61 5.82
C LEU A 54 -14.01 0.70 5.64
N ARG A 55 -13.55 1.36 4.58
CA ARG A 55 -12.13 1.65 4.37
C ARG A 55 -11.86 3.12 4.65
N VAL A 56 -10.95 3.38 5.59
CA VAL A 56 -10.54 4.72 6.00
C VAL A 56 -9.28 5.11 5.23
N ALA A 57 -9.26 6.35 4.73
CA ALA A 57 -8.09 6.91 4.04
C ALA A 57 -7.02 7.30 5.06
N ILE A 58 -5.81 6.87 4.80
CA ILE A 58 -4.61 7.34 5.49
C ILE A 58 -3.74 8.01 4.42
N PRO A 59 -3.78 9.33 4.27
CA PRO A 59 -3.08 10.04 3.21
C PRO A 59 -1.60 9.67 3.19
N TYR A 60 -1.13 9.17 2.04
CA TYR A 60 0.26 8.69 1.82
C TYR A 60 0.84 7.88 2.99
N GLY A 61 -0.04 7.17 3.72
CA GLY A 61 0.32 6.27 4.82
C GLY A 61 0.66 6.95 6.15
N LEU A 62 0.45 8.26 6.30
CA LEU A 62 0.88 9.02 7.47
C LEU A 62 -0.24 9.14 8.51
N LEU A 63 0.03 8.73 9.76
CA LEU A 63 -0.85 8.80 10.92
C LEU A 63 -0.20 9.53 12.09
N SER A 64 -1.00 10.25 12.88
CA SER A 64 -0.60 10.63 14.23
C SER A 64 -1.00 9.56 15.25
N SER A 65 -0.34 9.58 16.41
CA SER A 65 -0.71 8.75 17.57
C SER A 65 -2.19 8.95 17.96
N ASN A 66 -2.68 10.20 17.93
CA ASN A 66 -4.08 10.52 18.22
C ASN A 66 -5.05 9.87 17.21
N GLN A 67 -4.70 9.89 15.92
CA GLN A 67 -5.49 9.23 14.87
C GLN A 67 -5.51 7.71 15.06
N LEU A 68 -4.37 7.10 15.38
CA LEU A 68 -4.30 5.66 15.63
C LEU A 68 -5.09 5.24 16.87
N ARG A 69 -5.08 6.05 17.95
CA ARG A 69 -5.95 5.84 19.13
C ARG A 69 -7.42 5.90 18.76
N LYS A 70 -7.82 6.85 17.92
CA LYS A 70 -9.20 6.94 17.44
C LYS A 70 -9.59 5.70 16.64
N LEU A 71 -8.71 5.20 15.78
CA LEU A 71 -8.93 3.96 15.04
C LEU A 71 -9.07 2.75 15.95
N SER A 72 -8.28 2.68 17.04
CA SER A 72 -8.42 1.66 18.09
C SER A 72 -9.81 1.70 18.75
N VAL A 73 -10.27 2.87 19.15
CA VAL A 73 -11.62 3.05 19.73
C VAL A 73 -12.71 2.62 18.75
N ILE A 74 -12.58 2.98 17.47
CA ILE A 74 -13.52 2.57 16.42
C ILE A 74 -13.54 1.04 16.27
N ALA A 75 -12.36 0.38 16.31
CA ALA A 75 -12.27 -1.07 16.25
C ALA A 75 -13.02 -1.76 17.39
N ASP A 76 -12.89 -1.27 18.61
CA ASP A 76 -13.56 -1.83 19.78
C ASP A 76 -15.07 -1.53 19.80
N THR A 77 -15.45 -0.31 19.42
CA THR A 77 -16.84 0.15 19.58
C THR A 77 -17.74 -0.35 18.46
N TYR A 78 -17.25 -0.40 17.22
CA TYR A 78 -18.07 -0.61 16.02
C TYR A 78 -17.65 -1.81 15.17
N ASP A 79 -16.50 -2.43 15.46
CA ASP A 79 -15.98 -3.60 14.75
C ASP A 79 -15.77 -4.76 15.75
N ARG A 80 -14.80 -5.62 15.53
CA ARG A 80 -14.51 -6.79 16.36
C ARG A 80 -13.16 -6.67 17.08
N GLY A 81 -12.74 -5.48 17.44
CA GLY A 81 -11.51 -5.21 18.17
C GLY A 81 -10.25 -5.28 17.31
N TYR A 82 -10.33 -5.13 15.98
CA TYR A 82 -9.16 -5.07 15.10
C TYR A 82 -9.43 -4.25 13.83
N GLY A 83 -8.35 -3.82 13.17
CA GLY A 83 -8.38 -3.21 11.85
C GLY A 83 -7.36 -3.86 10.92
N HIS A 84 -7.64 -3.91 9.62
CA HIS A 84 -6.76 -4.49 8.60
C HIS A 84 -6.07 -3.38 7.79
N PHE A 85 -4.75 -3.29 7.88
CA PHE A 85 -3.94 -2.38 7.06
C PHE A 85 -3.76 -2.95 5.65
N SER A 86 -3.93 -2.11 4.65
CA SER A 86 -3.95 -2.54 3.25
C SER A 86 -2.69 -2.15 2.49
N THR A 87 -2.40 -2.85 1.39
CA THR A 87 -1.31 -2.55 0.45
C THR A 87 -1.38 -1.16 -0.20
N ARG A 88 -2.42 -0.38 0.09
CA ARG A 88 -2.59 1.01 -0.34
C ARG A 88 -2.50 1.98 0.83
N GLN A 89 -1.80 1.59 1.89
CA GLN A 89 -1.57 2.43 3.07
C GLN A 89 -2.86 2.95 3.72
N ASN A 90 -3.95 2.17 3.66
CA ASN A 90 -5.23 2.48 4.32
C ASN A 90 -5.50 1.46 5.41
N ILE A 91 -6.47 1.75 6.27
CA ILE A 91 -7.05 0.76 7.18
C ILE A 91 -8.49 0.44 6.76
N GLN A 92 -8.94 -0.79 7.00
CA GLN A 92 -10.33 -1.19 6.81
C GLN A 92 -10.87 -1.95 8.01
N PHE A 93 -12.13 -1.66 8.32
CA PHE A 93 -12.96 -2.35 9.31
C PHE A 93 -13.95 -3.23 8.57
N ASN A 94 -14.05 -4.52 8.94
CA ASN A 94 -14.77 -5.51 8.15
C ASN A 94 -16.14 -5.89 8.71
N TRP A 95 -16.52 -5.37 9.89
CA TRP A 95 -17.73 -5.77 10.61
C TRP A 95 -18.63 -4.62 11.10
N PRO A 96 -18.45 -3.34 10.68
CA PRO A 96 -19.34 -2.29 11.16
C PRO A 96 -20.78 -2.55 10.74
N LYS A 97 -21.72 -2.19 11.58
CA LYS A 97 -23.14 -2.15 11.19
C LYS A 97 -23.37 -0.95 10.28
N LEU A 98 -24.25 -1.13 9.29
CA LEU A 98 -24.55 -0.08 8.32
C LEU A 98 -25.08 1.20 9.00
N GLU A 99 -25.92 1.03 10.02
CA GLU A 99 -26.55 2.09 10.78
C GLU A 99 -25.58 2.91 11.61
N ASP A 100 -24.44 2.33 11.99
CA ASP A 100 -23.41 3.01 12.80
C ASP A 100 -22.38 3.75 11.94
N THR A 101 -22.38 3.54 10.62
CA THR A 101 -21.37 4.15 9.74
C THR A 101 -21.31 5.68 9.78
N PRO A 102 -22.43 6.46 9.93
CA PRO A 102 -22.35 7.91 10.09
C PRO A 102 -21.63 8.33 11.38
N LYS A 103 -21.82 7.57 12.49
CA LYS A 103 -21.12 7.83 13.75
C LYS A 103 -19.61 7.63 13.59
N ILE A 104 -19.21 6.51 12.95
CA ILE A 104 -17.80 6.24 12.65
C ILE A 104 -17.19 7.36 11.81
N LEU A 105 -17.89 7.81 10.75
CA LEU A 105 -17.40 8.90 9.90
C LEU A 105 -17.27 10.22 10.67
N ARG A 106 -18.14 10.50 11.64
CA ARG A 106 -18.07 11.68 12.50
C ARG A 106 -16.88 11.61 13.44
N GLU A 107 -16.65 10.46 14.08
CA GLU A 107 -15.47 10.27 14.94
C GLU A 107 -14.15 10.36 14.16
N LEU A 108 -14.14 9.94 12.89
CA LEU A 108 -12.98 10.14 12.01
C LEU A 108 -12.78 11.62 11.70
N ALA A 109 -13.85 12.38 11.42
CA ALA A 109 -13.79 13.81 11.16
C ALA A 109 -13.22 14.60 12.34
N ASP A 110 -13.52 14.19 13.59
CA ASP A 110 -13.01 14.81 14.81
C ASP A 110 -11.46 14.74 14.93
N VAL A 111 -10.81 13.82 14.20
CA VAL A 111 -9.35 13.65 14.19
C VAL A 111 -8.74 13.88 12.80
N GLU A 112 -9.37 14.71 11.98
CA GLU A 112 -8.90 15.07 10.64
C GLU A 112 -8.73 13.85 9.71
N MET A 113 -9.67 12.89 9.77
CA MET A 113 -9.70 11.70 8.92
C MET A 113 -11.02 11.57 8.19
N HIS A 114 -11.02 10.82 7.10
CA HIS A 114 -12.21 10.50 6.31
C HIS A 114 -12.06 9.17 5.56
N ALA A 115 -13.16 8.67 4.99
CA ALA A 115 -13.17 7.47 4.16
C ALA A 115 -13.33 7.77 2.64
N ILE A 116 -13.30 9.04 2.26
CA ILE A 116 -13.38 9.49 0.86
C ILE A 116 -12.13 9.01 0.10
N GLN A 117 -12.25 8.76 -1.21
CA GLN A 117 -11.17 8.25 -2.08
C GLN A 117 -10.67 6.82 -1.74
N THR A 118 -11.38 6.05 -0.94
CA THR A 118 -11.01 4.66 -0.65
C THR A 118 -11.82 3.64 -1.46
N SER A 119 -12.93 4.07 -2.06
CA SER A 119 -13.78 3.24 -2.93
C SER A 119 -14.36 4.04 -4.11
N GLY A 120 -15.16 3.40 -4.96
CA GLY A 120 -15.77 4.04 -6.13
C GLY A 120 -14.85 4.24 -7.33
N ASN A 121 -15.35 4.98 -8.31
CA ASN A 121 -14.68 5.30 -9.57
C ASN A 121 -14.11 6.73 -9.54
N CYS A 122 -13.20 6.97 -8.61
CA CYS A 122 -12.53 8.25 -8.39
C CYS A 122 -11.01 8.05 -8.29
N ILE A 123 -10.27 9.15 -8.14
CA ILE A 123 -8.87 9.10 -7.71
C ILE A 123 -8.84 8.53 -6.30
N ARG A 124 -8.01 7.51 -6.08
CA ARG A 124 -7.87 6.84 -4.78
C ARG A 124 -6.84 7.55 -3.93
N ASN A 125 -6.85 7.22 -2.63
CA ASN A 125 -5.82 7.68 -1.70
C ASN A 125 -4.43 7.68 -2.35
N ILE A 126 -3.72 8.80 -2.27
CA ILE A 126 -2.37 8.94 -2.81
C ILE A 126 -1.42 8.13 -1.93
N THR A 127 -0.49 7.42 -2.55
CA THR A 127 0.52 6.62 -1.83
C THR A 127 1.93 7.07 -2.16
N THR A 128 2.83 6.91 -1.20
CA THR A 128 4.26 7.20 -1.38
C THR A 128 5.13 6.21 -0.62
N ASP A 129 6.44 6.39 -0.67
CA ASP A 129 7.42 5.66 0.12
C ASP A 129 7.10 5.79 1.62
N GLN A 130 7.05 4.68 2.33
CA GLN A 130 6.84 4.66 3.78
C GLN A 130 7.97 5.30 4.58
N PHE A 131 9.17 5.45 3.99
CA PHE A 131 10.32 6.12 4.59
C PHE A 131 10.52 7.55 4.07
N ALA A 132 9.52 8.12 3.39
CA ALA A 132 9.57 9.49 2.89
C ALA A 132 9.89 10.49 4.00
N GLY A 133 10.80 11.42 3.75
CA GLY A 133 11.24 12.42 4.71
C GLY A 133 12.33 11.97 5.69
N VAL A 134 12.67 10.65 5.74
CA VAL A 134 13.65 10.12 6.71
C VAL A 134 14.74 9.22 6.11
N THR A 135 14.53 8.68 4.92
CA THR A 135 15.50 7.75 4.29
C THR A 135 16.75 8.46 3.76
N PRO A 136 17.96 7.86 3.89
CA PRO A 136 19.19 8.46 3.38
C PRO A 136 19.27 8.58 1.86
N ASP A 137 18.56 7.74 1.11
CA ASP A 137 18.52 7.72 -0.35
C ASP A 137 17.49 8.69 -0.95
N GLU A 138 16.87 9.54 -0.11
CA GLU A 138 15.88 10.52 -0.54
C GLU A 138 16.49 11.59 -1.44
N ILE A 139 15.84 11.85 -2.57
CA ILE A 139 16.15 12.94 -3.49
C ILE A 139 15.34 14.18 -3.12
N VAL A 140 14.04 13.95 -2.85
CA VAL A 140 13.11 14.96 -2.39
C VAL A 140 12.04 14.30 -1.51
N ASP A 141 11.57 14.99 -0.47
CA ASP A 141 10.45 14.53 0.33
C ASP A 141 9.16 14.58 -0.50
N PRO A 142 8.59 13.43 -0.88
CA PRO A 142 7.41 13.39 -1.74
C PRO A 142 6.10 13.74 -1.01
N ARG A 143 6.11 13.82 0.33
CA ARG A 143 4.91 14.07 1.14
C ARG A 143 4.27 15.42 0.84
N HIS A 144 5.07 16.44 0.53
CA HIS A 144 4.59 17.77 0.16
C HIS A 144 3.72 17.73 -1.11
N ILE A 145 4.20 17.03 -2.13
CA ILE A 145 3.47 16.89 -3.40
C ILE A 145 2.29 15.94 -3.24
N ALA A 146 2.45 14.87 -2.48
CA ALA A 146 1.35 13.95 -2.18
C ALA A 146 0.18 14.68 -1.50
N GLU A 147 0.45 15.60 -0.56
CA GLU A 147 -0.55 16.42 0.09
C GLU A 147 -1.22 17.40 -0.87
N ILE A 148 -0.46 18.08 -1.71
CA ILE A 148 -1.02 18.97 -2.74
C ILE A 148 -1.96 18.20 -3.68
N ILE A 149 -1.57 17.01 -4.14
CA ILE A 149 -2.41 16.16 -5.00
C ILE A 149 -3.64 15.67 -4.22
N ARG A 150 -3.51 15.34 -2.94
CA ARG A 150 -4.65 14.95 -2.09
C ARG A 150 -5.68 16.08 -2.02
N GLN A 151 -5.25 17.29 -1.63
CA GLN A 151 -6.15 18.44 -1.52
C GLN A 151 -6.84 18.73 -2.85
N TRP A 152 -6.10 18.79 -3.95
CA TRP A 152 -6.64 19.00 -5.28
C TRP A 152 -7.65 17.94 -5.71
N SER A 153 -7.42 16.66 -5.40
CA SER A 153 -8.20 15.55 -5.95
C SER A 153 -9.40 15.13 -5.09
N THR A 154 -9.43 15.45 -3.78
CA THR A 154 -10.41 14.88 -2.85
C THR A 154 -11.85 15.22 -3.20
N PHE A 155 -12.15 16.47 -3.56
CA PHE A 155 -13.48 16.93 -3.92
C PHE A 155 -13.55 17.49 -5.35
N HIS A 156 -12.59 17.13 -6.20
CA HIS A 156 -12.57 17.64 -7.57
C HIS A 156 -13.78 17.13 -8.37
N PRO A 157 -14.62 18.03 -8.91
CA PRO A 157 -15.90 17.65 -9.51
C PRO A 157 -15.75 16.75 -10.74
N GLU A 158 -14.73 16.97 -11.58
CA GLU A 158 -14.48 16.17 -12.78
C GLU A 158 -14.01 14.74 -12.46
N PHE A 159 -13.51 14.46 -11.24
CA PHE A 159 -12.89 13.18 -10.90
C PHE A 159 -13.75 12.31 -9.97
N ALA A 160 -14.96 12.76 -9.66
CA ALA A 160 -15.90 12.02 -8.84
C ALA A 160 -16.49 10.79 -9.54
N LEU A 161 -16.57 10.82 -10.90
CA LEU A 161 -17.18 9.78 -11.73
C LEU A 161 -16.29 9.43 -12.93
N LEU A 162 -15.08 8.95 -12.66
CA LEU A 162 -14.16 8.43 -13.69
C LEU A 162 -14.69 7.10 -14.29
N PRO A 163 -14.22 6.67 -15.47
CA PRO A 163 -14.60 5.36 -16.02
C PRO A 163 -14.34 4.19 -15.06
N ARG A 164 -13.25 4.26 -14.26
CA ARG A 164 -12.90 3.27 -13.23
C ARG A 164 -12.01 3.91 -12.16
N LYS A 165 -11.81 3.19 -11.02
CA LYS A 165 -10.86 3.57 -9.95
C LYS A 165 -9.52 3.97 -10.55
N PHE A 166 -8.93 5.05 -10.03
CA PHE A 166 -7.68 5.62 -10.50
C PHE A 166 -6.69 5.75 -9.34
N LYS A 167 -5.47 5.32 -9.53
CA LYS A 167 -4.45 5.25 -8.49
C LYS A 167 -3.23 6.07 -8.89
N ILE A 168 -2.75 6.90 -7.98
CA ILE A 168 -1.51 7.67 -8.13
C ILE A 168 -0.54 7.22 -7.04
N ALA A 169 0.72 6.99 -7.40
CA ALA A 169 1.81 6.72 -6.47
C ALA A 169 3.00 7.64 -6.79
N ILE A 170 3.75 8.00 -5.74
CA ILE A 170 4.85 8.95 -5.82
C ILE A 170 6.06 8.34 -5.12
N THR A 171 7.23 8.43 -5.75
CA THR A 171 8.50 8.14 -5.08
C THR A 171 9.43 9.34 -5.18
N GLY A 172 10.09 9.66 -4.07
CA GLY A 172 11.07 10.73 -3.95
C GLY A 172 12.47 10.22 -3.60
N SER A 173 12.67 8.91 -3.62
CA SER A 173 13.92 8.24 -3.24
C SER A 173 14.54 7.52 -4.44
N LYS A 174 15.84 7.22 -4.37
CA LYS A 174 16.52 6.43 -5.41
C LYS A 174 15.94 5.02 -5.53
N LYS A 175 15.54 4.41 -4.42
CA LYS A 175 14.84 3.13 -4.40
C LYS A 175 13.32 3.39 -4.48
N ASP A 176 12.66 2.83 -5.48
CA ASP A 176 11.19 2.87 -5.58
C ASP A 176 10.56 1.86 -4.63
N ARG A 177 10.02 2.34 -3.51
CA ARG A 177 9.25 1.56 -2.52
C ARG A 177 7.74 1.76 -2.68
N ALA A 178 7.31 2.64 -3.61
CA ALA A 178 5.91 2.94 -3.89
C ALA A 178 5.35 2.18 -5.11
N ILE A 179 6.19 1.44 -5.82
CA ILE A 179 5.86 0.66 -7.03
C ILE A 179 5.17 1.54 -8.06
N VAL A 180 5.76 2.70 -8.39
CA VAL A 180 5.12 3.72 -9.22
C VAL A 180 4.70 3.19 -10.60
N GLN A 181 5.46 2.25 -11.19
CA GLN A 181 5.15 1.64 -12.47
C GLN A 181 3.88 0.76 -12.45
N ALA A 182 3.43 0.30 -11.28
CA ALA A 182 2.22 -0.52 -11.14
C ALA A 182 0.93 0.31 -10.94
N HIS A 183 0.98 1.63 -11.14
CA HIS A 183 -0.11 2.56 -10.89
C HIS A 183 -0.64 3.21 -12.18
N ASP A 184 -1.85 3.77 -12.12
CA ASP A 184 -2.47 4.46 -13.26
C ASP A 184 -1.66 5.70 -13.64
N ILE A 185 -1.13 6.44 -12.64
CA ILE A 185 -0.05 7.42 -12.76
C ILE A 185 1.02 7.08 -11.72
N GLY A 186 2.27 7.05 -12.12
CA GLY A 186 3.45 7.02 -11.25
C GLY A 186 4.26 8.29 -11.42
N LEU A 187 4.65 8.91 -10.30
CA LEU A 187 5.50 10.11 -10.27
C LEU A 187 6.82 9.73 -9.60
N GLU A 188 7.90 9.78 -10.38
CA GLU A 188 9.25 9.44 -9.93
C GLU A 188 10.11 10.69 -9.95
N PHE A 189 10.51 11.19 -8.78
CA PHE A 189 11.43 12.32 -8.66
C PHE A 189 12.86 11.88 -8.92
N PHE A 190 13.58 12.71 -9.65
CA PHE A 190 15.00 12.51 -9.91
C PHE A 190 15.73 13.85 -10.03
N THR A 191 17.06 13.82 -9.91
CA THR A 191 17.91 14.96 -10.16
C THR A 191 18.50 14.81 -11.57
N ASP A 192 18.29 15.81 -12.42
CA ASP A 192 18.81 15.79 -13.79
C ASP A 192 20.33 16.09 -13.82
N ILE A 193 20.91 16.07 -15.03
CA ILE A 193 22.34 16.31 -15.23
C ILE A 193 22.79 17.72 -14.76
N ASN A 194 21.86 18.68 -14.69
CA ASN A 194 22.12 20.03 -14.19
C ASN A 194 21.83 20.19 -12.70
N GLN A 195 21.68 19.09 -11.96
CA GLN A 195 21.29 19.06 -10.55
C GLN A 195 19.93 19.72 -10.27
N GLN A 196 19.05 19.79 -11.27
CA GLN A 196 17.70 20.30 -11.12
C GLN A 196 16.73 19.17 -10.84
N MET A 197 15.83 19.40 -9.88
CA MET A 197 14.75 18.46 -9.56
C MET A 197 13.78 18.37 -10.75
N ALA A 198 13.50 17.16 -11.17
CA ALA A 198 12.57 16.84 -12.24
C ALA A 198 11.73 15.61 -11.88
N ILE A 199 10.67 15.40 -12.64
CA ILE A 199 9.73 14.29 -12.40
C ILE A 199 9.56 13.52 -13.69
N LYS A 200 9.81 12.21 -13.62
CA LYS A 200 9.44 11.26 -14.66
C LYS A 200 8.00 10.81 -14.40
N VAL A 201 7.15 10.90 -15.40
CA VAL A 201 5.75 10.53 -15.29
C VAL A 201 5.50 9.22 -16.02
N TRP A 202 5.06 8.23 -15.26
CA TRP A 202 4.61 6.92 -15.73
C TRP A 202 3.09 6.92 -15.88
N VAL A 203 2.55 6.25 -16.89
CA VAL A 203 1.10 6.13 -17.10
C VAL A 203 0.71 4.75 -17.58
N GLY A 204 -0.51 4.33 -17.24
CA GLY A 204 -1.10 3.10 -17.75
C GLY A 204 -0.63 1.83 -17.06
N GLY A 205 -0.05 1.93 -15.87
CA GLY A 205 0.21 0.78 -15.02
C GLY A 205 -1.04 0.27 -14.30
N GLY A 206 -0.95 -0.94 -13.80
CA GLY A 206 -1.98 -1.51 -12.94
C GLY A 206 -1.99 -3.02 -12.91
N LEU A 207 -2.12 -3.55 -11.70
CA LEU A 207 -2.31 -4.97 -11.44
C LEU A 207 -3.76 -5.39 -11.68
N GLY A 208 -4.12 -6.62 -11.39
CA GLY A 208 -5.44 -7.19 -11.61
C GLY A 208 -5.44 -8.17 -12.78
N ARG A 209 -6.60 -8.46 -13.39
CA ARG A 209 -6.76 -9.53 -14.40
C ARG A 209 -5.75 -9.46 -15.56
N THR A 210 -5.35 -8.28 -15.95
CA THR A 210 -4.34 -8.06 -17.01
C THR A 210 -3.28 -7.15 -16.40
N PRO A 211 -2.25 -7.68 -15.72
CA PRO A 211 -1.21 -6.85 -15.11
C PRO A 211 -0.39 -6.17 -16.22
N ILE A 212 -0.14 -4.89 -16.06
CA ILE A 212 0.65 -4.06 -16.98
C ILE A 212 1.47 -3.11 -16.12
N LEU A 213 2.75 -2.99 -16.39
CA LEU A 213 3.59 -1.91 -15.89
C LEU A 213 3.43 -0.69 -16.79
N GLY A 214 3.43 0.49 -16.19
CA GLY A 214 3.27 1.76 -16.88
C GLY A 214 4.39 2.04 -17.88
N SER A 215 4.09 2.90 -18.83
CA SER A 215 5.07 3.45 -19.77
C SER A 215 5.37 4.89 -19.41
N VAL A 216 6.58 5.37 -19.72
CA VAL A 216 6.93 6.78 -19.54
C VAL A 216 6.18 7.65 -20.54
N ILE A 217 5.35 8.55 -20.05
CA ILE A 217 4.64 9.53 -20.89
C ILE A 217 5.39 10.87 -20.96
N LYS A 218 6.11 11.24 -19.88
CA LYS A 218 6.93 12.46 -19.79
C LYS A 218 8.23 12.13 -19.08
N GLU A 219 9.35 12.30 -19.77
CA GLU A 219 10.69 12.02 -19.19
C GLU A 219 11.11 13.07 -18.15
N LYS A 220 10.73 14.33 -18.39
CA LYS A 220 11.07 15.45 -17.53
C LYS A 220 9.90 16.42 -17.44
N LEU A 221 9.27 16.50 -16.28
CA LEU A 221 8.24 17.45 -15.93
C LEU A 221 8.74 18.36 -14.81
N SER A 222 8.51 19.68 -14.89
CA SER A 222 8.72 20.59 -13.77
C SER A 222 7.67 20.37 -12.69
N TRP A 223 8.04 20.48 -11.42
CA TRP A 223 7.16 20.25 -10.28
C TRP A 223 5.95 21.19 -10.26
N GLU A 224 6.06 22.39 -10.81
CA GLU A 224 4.98 23.37 -10.90
C GLU A 224 3.78 22.86 -11.74
N HIS A 225 4.06 21.94 -12.65
CA HIS A 225 3.07 21.42 -13.60
C HIS A 225 2.50 20.05 -13.23
N ILE A 226 2.79 19.52 -12.02
CA ILE A 226 2.30 18.18 -11.63
C ILE A 226 0.78 18.10 -11.71
N LEU A 227 0.05 19.07 -11.14
CA LEU A 227 -1.41 19.06 -11.15
C LEU A 227 -1.97 19.21 -12.57
N THR A 228 -1.47 20.18 -13.32
CA THR A 228 -1.96 20.43 -14.69
C THR A 228 -1.68 19.25 -15.61
N TYR A 229 -0.54 18.56 -15.47
CA TYR A 229 -0.24 17.38 -16.28
C TYR A 229 -1.06 16.15 -15.88
N CYS A 230 -1.23 15.91 -14.56
CA CYS A 230 -2.15 14.88 -14.07
C CYS A 230 -3.59 15.14 -14.51
N GLU A 231 -4.03 16.40 -14.51
CA GLU A 231 -5.36 16.81 -14.99
C GLU A 231 -5.52 16.51 -16.48
N ALA A 232 -4.54 16.83 -17.32
CA ALA A 232 -4.56 16.51 -18.74
C ALA A 232 -4.69 14.99 -18.99
N ILE A 233 -3.92 14.17 -18.26
CA ILE A 233 -4.04 12.70 -18.32
C ILE A 233 -5.45 12.25 -17.95
N LEU A 234 -6.00 12.78 -16.85
CA LEU A 234 -7.33 12.43 -16.36
C LEU A 234 -8.45 12.87 -17.31
N ARG A 235 -8.34 14.05 -17.93
CA ARG A 235 -9.32 14.53 -18.92
C ARG A 235 -9.32 13.64 -20.18
N VAL A 236 -8.15 13.31 -20.71
CA VAL A 236 -8.04 12.37 -21.84
C VAL A 236 -8.62 11.01 -21.46
N TYR A 237 -8.31 10.50 -20.24
CA TYR A 237 -8.88 9.26 -19.75
C TYR A 237 -10.40 9.35 -19.56
N ASN A 238 -10.92 10.46 -19.05
CA ASN A 238 -12.35 10.66 -18.80
C ASN A 238 -13.14 10.73 -20.13
N LEU A 239 -12.54 11.32 -21.15
CA LEU A 239 -13.13 11.45 -22.51
C LEU A 239 -13.10 10.15 -23.30
N TYR A 240 -11.97 9.43 -23.32
CA TYR A 240 -11.77 8.25 -24.18
C TYR A 240 -11.87 6.90 -23.44
N GLY A 241 -11.88 6.90 -22.10
CA GLY A 241 -12.00 5.69 -21.30
C GLY A 241 -13.36 5.01 -21.46
N ARG A 242 -13.36 3.70 -21.59
CA ARG A 242 -14.60 2.92 -21.75
C ARG A 242 -15.45 2.94 -20.48
N ARG A 243 -16.77 3.11 -20.65
CA ARG A 243 -17.77 3.06 -19.57
C ARG A 243 -18.77 1.92 -19.74
N ASP A 244 -18.86 1.37 -20.94
CA ASP A 244 -19.76 0.27 -21.32
C ASP A 244 -19.33 -1.09 -20.74
N ASN A 245 -18.03 -1.27 -20.42
CA ASN A 245 -17.48 -2.50 -19.89
C ASN A 245 -16.49 -2.23 -18.75
N MET A 246 -16.92 -2.47 -17.51
CA MET A 246 -16.13 -2.21 -16.30
C MET A 246 -14.78 -2.96 -16.27
N TYR A 247 -14.65 -4.11 -16.96
CA TYR A 247 -13.42 -4.90 -17.01
C TYR A 247 -12.39 -4.31 -17.99
N LYS A 248 -12.82 -3.48 -18.92
CA LYS A 248 -11.99 -2.78 -19.91
C LYS A 248 -11.91 -1.28 -19.69
N ALA A 249 -12.38 -0.79 -18.54
CA ALA A 249 -12.51 0.64 -18.24
C ALA A 249 -11.24 1.29 -17.64
N ARG A 250 -10.23 0.53 -17.19
CA ARG A 250 -9.00 1.10 -16.62
C ARG A 250 -8.15 1.80 -17.67
N ILE A 251 -7.45 2.90 -17.27
CA ILE A 251 -6.57 3.67 -18.14
C ILE A 251 -5.53 2.80 -18.87
N LYS A 252 -4.95 1.80 -18.22
CA LYS A 252 -3.99 0.87 -18.83
C LYS A 252 -4.51 0.19 -20.10
N ILE A 253 -5.82 -0.06 -20.18
CA ILE A 253 -6.45 -0.64 -21.37
C ILE A 253 -6.54 0.41 -22.49
N LEU A 254 -6.86 1.67 -22.15
CA LEU A 254 -6.87 2.77 -23.09
C LEU A 254 -5.47 3.03 -23.67
N VAL A 255 -4.45 3.14 -22.77
CA VAL A 255 -3.06 3.35 -23.19
C VAL A 255 -2.57 2.22 -24.09
N LYS A 256 -2.87 0.95 -23.72
CA LYS A 256 -2.52 -0.22 -24.56
C LYS A 256 -3.22 -0.18 -25.93
N ALA A 257 -4.48 0.25 -25.98
CA ALA A 257 -5.25 0.28 -27.22
C ALA A 257 -4.80 1.39 -28.18
N LEU A 258 -4.42 2.55 -27.66
CA LEU A 258 -3.96 3.69 -28.46
C LEU A 258 -2.47 3.61 -28.82
N GLY A 259 -1.68 2.95 -27.99
CA GLY A 259 -0.23 3.07 -27.94
C GLY A 259 0.20 4.33 -27.18
N ILE A 260 1.40 4.28 -26.56
CA ILE A 260 1.88 5.36 -25.69
C ILE A 260 2.05 6.69 -26.43
N ASP A 261 2.53 6.67 -27.68
CA ASP A 261 2.81 7.89 -28.42
C ASP A 261 1.52 8.65 -28.76
N LYS A 262 0.51 7.96 -29.29
CA LYS A 262 -0.79 8.59 -29.55
C LYS A 262 -1.47 9.07 -28.27
N PHE A 263 -1.36 8.32 -27.17
CA PHE A 263 -1.90 8.75 -25.89
C PHE A 263 -1.17 10.01 -25.40
N ARG A 264 0.16 10.05 -25.53
CA ARG A 264 0.98 11.23 -25.22
C ARG A 264 0.55 12.45 -26.01
N ASP A 265 0.39 12.33 -27.33
CA ASP A 265 -0.02 13.45 -28.20
C ASP A 265 -1.37 14.04 -27.76
N LEU A 266 -2.32 13.21 -27.35
CA LEU A 266 -3.61 13.66 -26.82
C LEU A 266 -3.44 14.41 -25.50
N VAL A 267 -2.60 13.89 -24.59
CA VAL A 267 -2.32 14.52 -23.29
C VAL A 267 -1.57 15.84 -23.46
N GLU A 268 -0.53 15.88 -24.30
CA GLU A 268 0.21 17.13 -24.55
C GLU A 268 -0.70 18.20 -25.16
N LYS A 269 -1.58 17.82 -26.09
CA LYS A 269 -2.56 18.74 -26.65
C LYS A 269 -3.51 19.30 -25.60
N GLU A 270 -4.04 18.47 -24.71
CA GLU A 270 -4.90 18.92 -23.61
C GLU A 270 -4.12 19.81 -22.62
N TRP A 271 -2.88 19.42 -22.31
CA TRP A 271 -2.03 20.14 -21.38
C TRP A 271 -1.68 21.55 -21.85
N GLU A 272 -1.46 21.76 -23.16
CA GLU A 272 -1.21 23.09 -23.74
C GLU A 272 -2.29 24.12 -23.37
N PHE A 273 -3.56 23.69 -23.21
CA PHE A 273 -4.66 24.59 -22.84
C PHE A 273 -4.67 24.93 -21.35
N ILE A 274 -4.13 24.08 -20.49
CA ILE A 274 -4.28 24.22 -19.03
C ILE A 274 -2.97 24.44 -18.29
N LYS A 275 -1.80 24.27 -18.92
CA LYS A 275 -0.49 24.28 -18.25
C LYS A 275 -0.18 25.57 -17.50
N ASN A 276 -0.72 26.71 -17.92
CA ASN A 276 -0.55 28.00 -17.24
C ASN A 276 -1.82 28.45 -16.51
N GLY A 277 -2.73 27.52 -16.26
CA GLY A 277 -3.98 27.77 -15.55
C GLY A 277 -3.84 27.82 -14.02
N PRO A 278 -4.96 27.92 -13.31
CA PRO A 278 -4.99 28.09 -11.84
C PRO A 278 -4.40 26.90 -11.07
N ASN A 279 -4.29 25.72 -11.66
CA ASN A 279 -3.70 24.53 -11.06
C ASN A 279 -2.16 24.44 -11.26
N THR A 280 -1.52 25.50 -11.79
CA THR A 280 -0.05 25.61 -11.78
C THR A 280 0.41 25.92 -10.36
N ILE A 281 1.21 25.02 -9.78
CA ILE A 281 1.69 25.17 -8.39
C ILE A 281 2.71 26.30 -8.33
N ASN A 282 2.56 27.21 -7.40
CA ASN A 282 3.50 28.28 -7.14
C ASN A 282 4.30 28.03 -5.84
N ASN A 283 5.37 28.79 -5.66
CA ASN A 283 6.21 28.67 -4.47
C ASN A 283 5.46 28.95 -3.16
N SER A 284 4.46 29.84 -3.17
CA SER A 284 3.66 30.15 -1.98
C SER A 284 2.88 28.92 -1.52
N GLU A 285 2.22 28.22 -2.45
CA GLU A 285 1.48 27.01 -2.15
C GLU A 285 2.39 25.86 -1.71
N LEU A 286 3.51 25.65 -2.41
CA LEU A 286 4.49 24.65 -2.01
C LEU A 286 5.04 24.92 -0.60
N ASN A 287 5.35 26.17 -0.26
CA ASN A 287 5.84 26.54 1.07
C ASN A 287 4.76 26.41 2.15
N ARG A 288 3.49 26.73 1.84
CA ARG A 288 2.36 26.51 2.73
C ARG A 288 2.27 25.03 3.14
N VAL A 289 2.35 24.12 2.17
CA VAL A 289 2.27 22.69 2.44
C VAL A 289 3.54 22.16 3.11
N LYS A 290 4.72 22.63 2.73
CA LYS A 290 5.99 22.27 3.41
C LYS A 290 5.94 22.57 4.91
N ALA A 291 5.26 23.62 5.32
CA ALA A 291 5.12 23.99 6.73
C ALA A 291 4.36 22.94 7.57
N PHE A 292 3.62 22.01 6.94
CA PHE A 292 2.99 20.89 7.65
C PHE A 292 3.98 19.79 8.06
N PHE A 293 5.14 19.74 7.43
CA PHE A 293 6.13 18.66 7.56
C PHE A 293 7.46 19.20 8.12
N THR A 294 7.37 19.97 9.21
CA THR A 294 8.56 20.47 9.91
C THR A 294 9.33 19.33 10.55
N GLU A 295 10.67 19.41 10.46
CA GLU A 295 11.53 18.42 11.12
C GLU A 295 11.34 18.48 12.65
N PRO A 296 11.30 17.31 13.33
CA PRO A 296 11.32 17.27 14.79
C PRO A 296 12.65 17.81 15.38
N HIS A 297 12.65 18.08 16.67
CA HIS A 297 13.87 18.43 17.39
C HIS A 297 14.69 17.18 17.71
N TYR A 298 15.60 16.82 16.78
CA TYR A 298 16.48 15.66 16.92
C TYR A 298 17.55 15.87 18.00
N ILE A 299 17.77 14.84 18.83
CA ILE A 299 18.89 14.75 19.77
C ILE A 299 20.17 14.54 18.97
N LYS A 300 21.25 15.26 19.32
CA LYS A 300 22.52 15.24 18.56
C LYS A 300 23.60 14.35 19.17
N ASP A 301 23.34 13.80 20.34
CA ASP A 301 24.28 12.96 21.09
C ASP A 301 23.72 11.54 21.24
N THR A 302 24.59 10.57 21.52
CA THR A 302 24.22 9.19 21.83
C THR A 302 25.06 8.70 23.01
N LYS A 303 24.48 7.81 23.81
CA LYS A 303 25.18 7.10 24.89
C LYS A 303 26.05 5.97 24.36
N ASN A 304 25.93 5.62 23.07
CA ASN A 304 26.58 4.47 22.41
C ASN A 304 26.28 3.11 23.06
N ASP A 305 25.12 2.97 23.72
CA ASP A 305 24.75 1.74 24.43
C ASP A 305 24.33 0.61 23.47
N LEU A 306 24.10 0.91 22.19
CA LEU A 306 23.64 -0.07 21.20
C LEU A 306 24.61 -1.26 21.05
N GLU A 307 25.94 -1.00 21.07
CA GLU A 307 26.96 -2.05 20.94
C GLU A 307 26.90 -3.08 22.08
N SER A 308 26.53 -2.66 23.28
CA SER A 308 26.40 -3.55 24.44
C SER A 308 25.26 -4.54 24.28
N HIS A 309 24.19 -4.19 23.56
CA HIS A 309 22.99 -4.99 23.35
C HIS A 309 23.06 -5.92 22.14
N ILE A 310 23.95 -5.67 21.16
CA ILE A 310 24.13 -6.49 19.94
C ILE A 310 24.50 -7.94 20.27
N GLN A 311 25.07 -8.21 21.47
CA GLN A 311 25.38 -9.56 21.93
C GLN A 311 24.13 -10.43 22.14
N ASP A 312 22.95 -9.83 22.36
CA ASP A 312 21.67 -10.55 22.34
C ASP A 312 21.33 -10.89 20.88
N LYS A 313 21.39 -12.18 20.54
CA LYS A 313 21.13 -12.69 19.18
C LYS A 313 19.75 -12.28 18.68
N SER A 314 18.73 -12.35 19.52
CA SER A 314 17.36 -12.02 19.15
C SER A 314 17.19 -10.52 18.86
N PHE A 315 17.83 -9.67 19.66
CA PHE A 315 17.88 -8.25 19.41
C PHE A 315 18.66 -7.93 18.13
N SER A 316 19.81 -8.57 17.92
CA SER A 316 20.62 -8.38 16.72
C SER A 316 19.86 -8.76 15.43
N GLN A 317 19.13 -9.87 15.44
CA GLN A 317 18.25 -10.28 14.33
C GLN A 317 17.14 -9.24 14.10
N TRP A 318 16.47 -8.79 15.15
CA TRP A 318 15.45 -7.75 15.05
C TRP A 318 16.03 -6.43 14.53
N LEU A 319 17.17 -6.00 15.06
CA LEU A 319 17.85 -4.77 14.64
C LEU A 319 18.16 -4.80 13.15
N SER A 320 18.64 -5.94 12.63
CA SER A 320 19.02 -6.10 11.24
C SER A 320 17.82 -6.09 10.28
N ARG A 321 16.67 -6.63 10.71
CA ARG A 321 15.49 -6.78 9.84
C ARG A 321 14.44 -5.70 10.02
N CYS A 322 14.21 -5.30 11.26
CA CYS A 322 13.13 -4.37 11.59
C CYS A 322 13.57 -2.91 11.62
N THR A 323 14.85 -2.60 11.42
CA THR A 323 15.30 -1.21 11.38
C THR A 323 15.93 -0.82 10.05
N GLN A 324 15.72 0.44 9.66
CA GLN A 324 16.31 1.05 8.46
C GLN A 324 17.15 2.26 8.85
N SER A 325 18.23 2.50 8.08
CA SER A 325 19.04 3.69 8.26
C SER A 325 18.23 4.97 8.06
N HIS A 326 18.53 5.97 8.85
CA HIS A 326 17.88 7.28 8.82
C HIS A 326 18.85 8.35 8.29
N LYS A 327 18.31 9.40 7.62
CA LYS A 327 19.14 10.52 7.14
C LYS A 327 19.77 11.36 8.26
N LYS A 328 19.20 11.30 9.48
CA LYS A 328 19.76 11.94 10.67
C LYS A 328 20.62 10.93 11.45
N LYS A 329 21.80 11.37 11.83
CA LYS A 329 22.72 10.57 12.65
C LYS A 329 22.06 10.20 13.97
N TYR A 330 22.32 9.01 14.47
CA TYR A 330 21.78 8.43 15.71
C TYR A 330 20.28 8.14 15.70
N TYR A 331 19.64 8.14 14.53
CA TYR A 331 18.25 7.74 14.37
C TYR A 331 18.12 6.55 13.42
N ARG A 332 17.06 5.78 13.62
CA ARG A 332 16.63 4.71 12.73
C ARG A 332 15.11 4.76 12.57
N SER A 333 14.63 4.29 11.44
CA SER A 333 13.21 3.98 11.27
C SER A 333 12.97 2.53 11.68
N VAL A 334 11.95 2.27 12.49
CA VAL A 334 11.63 0.95 13.03
C VAL A 334 10.32 0.45 12.44
N THR A 335 10.34 -0.73 11.81
CA THR A 335 9.15 -1.40 11.33
C THR A 335 8.62 -2.38 12.39
N LEU A 336 7.39 -2.20 12.80
CA LEU A 336 6.65 -3.08 13.69
C LEU A 336 5.89 -4.11 12.82
N SER A 337 6.27 -5.37 12.92
CA SER A 337 5.68 -6.44 12.10
C SER A 337 4.25 -6.77 12.55
N LEU A 338 3.31 -6.74 11.63
CA LEU A 338 1.94 -7.23 11.80
C LEU A 338 1.77 -8.64 11.19
N LYS A 339 2.80 -9.48 11.34
CA LYS A 339 2.92 -10.81 10.73
C LYS A 339 3.35 -11.86 11.76
N SER A 340 2.83 -11.77 12.98
CA SER A 340 3.06 -12.80 14.00
C SER A 340 2.27 -14.07 13.67
N ASN A 341 2.73 -15.21 14.19
CA ASN A 341 2.04 -16.48 14.04
C ASN A 341 0.59 -16.39 14.55
N HIS A 342 -0.35 -16.98 13.82
CA HIS A 342 -1.79 -17.01 14.11
C HIS A 342 -2.50 -15.64 14.03
N GLN A 343 -1.84 -14.62 13.50
CA GLN A 343 -2.47 -13.34 13.19
C GLN A 343 -2.58 -13.19 11.67
N ALA A 344 -3.76 -12.76 11.18
CA ALA A 344 -3.91 -12.49 9.76
C ALA A 344 -2.96 -11.37 9.33
N PRO A 345 -2.17 -11.54 8.25
CA PRO A 345 -1.21 -10.54 7.83
C PRO A 345 -1.86 -9.16 7.61
N GLY A 346 -1.29 -8.15 8.25
CA GLY A 346 -1.77 -6.78 8.19
C GLY A 346 -2.91 -6.42 9.16
N ASP A 347 -3.38 -7.36 9.97
CA ASP A 347 -4.34 -7.07 11.03
C ASP A 347 -3.59 -6.51 12.26
N ALA A 348 -4.20 -5.51 12.91
CA ALA A 348 -3.78 -5.00 14.20
C ALA A 348 -4.97 -4.98 15.14
N THR A 349 -4.81 -5.53 16.34
CA THR A 349 -5.85 -5.44 17.38
C THR A 349 -5.97 -4.00 17.88
N SER A 350 -7.10 -3.68 18.50
CA SER A 350 -7.29 -2.37 19.14
C SER A 350 -6.22 -2.11 20.20
N GLU A 351 -5.86 -3.14 20.98
CA GLU A 351 -4.78 -3.06 21.96
C GLU A 351 -3.44 -2.77 21.31
N GLN A 352 -3.10 -3.47 20.20
CA GLN A 352 -1.87 -3.18 19.45
C GLN A 352 -1.87 -1.75 18.89
N MET A 353 -2.99 -1.27 18.32
CA MET A 353 -3.08 0.10 17.81
C MET A 353 -2.89 1.14 18.91
N GLN A 354 -3.52 0.94 20.07
CA GLN A 354 -3.34 1.82 21.22
C GLN A 354 -1.88 1.85 21.69
N TYR A 355 -1.28 0.67 21.82
CA TYR A 355 0.10 0.54 22.27
C TYR A 355 1.12 1.14 21.29
N VAL A 356 0.91 0.94 19.99
CA VAL A 356 1.75 1.57 18.95
C VAL A 356 1.64 3.09 18.99
N ALA A 357 0.45 3.64 19.29
CA ALA A 357 0.30 5.07 19.48
C ALA A 357 1.09 5.58 20.68
N ASP A 358 1.13 4.82 21.79
CA ASP A 358 1.93 5.16 22.98
C ASP A 358 3.43 5.07 22.67
N LEU A 359 3.88 4.03 21.94
CA LEU A 359 5.27 3.91 21.50
C LEU A 359 5.67 5.05 20.55
N ALA A 360 4.76 5.49 19.69
CA ALA A 360 5.04 6.62 18.79
C ALA A 360 5.22 7.93 19.55
N ASP A 361 4.39 8.20 20.56
CA ASP A 361 4.53 9.39 21.41
C ASP A 361 5.85 9.37 22.20
N GLU A 362 6.24 8.21 22.70
CA GLU A 362 7.45 8.06 23.51
C GLU A 362 8.73 8.09 22.67
N TYR A 363 8.74 7.47 21.46
CA TYR A 363 9.97 7.20 20.71
C TYR A 363 10.05 7.82 19.34
N SER A 364 8.94 8.29 18.73
CA SER A 364 8.90 8.75 17.32
C SER A 364 8.05 10.01 17.12
N PHE A 365 8.10 10.94 18.06
CA PHE A 365 7.43 12.25 17.99
C PHE A 365 5.93 12.17 17.67
N GLY A 366 5.25 11.06 18.02
CA GLY A 366 3.84 10.83 17.75
C GLY A 366 3.50 10.53 16.29
N GLU A 367 4.48 10.29 15.42
CA GLU A 367 4.28 9.95 14.02
C GLU A 367 4.38 8.44 13.77
N ILE A 368 3.40 7.91 13.03
CA ILE A 368 3.33 6.50 12.62
C ILE A 368 3.12 6.45 11.12
N ARG A 369 3.63 5.41 10.46
CA ARG A 369 3.40 5.20 9.04
C ARG A 369 2.90 3.80 8.75
N VAL A 370 2.08 3.68 7.71
CA VAL A 370 1.60 2.42 7.16
C VAL A 370 2.42 2.07 5.94
N SER A 371 3.03 0.89 5.90
CA SER A 371 3.80 0.45 4.74
C SER A 371 2.93 -0.21 3.67
N HIS A 372 3.48 -0.34 2.46
CA HIS A 372 2.86 -1.11 1.37
C HIS A 372 2.79 -2.61 1.70
N GLU A 373 3.70 -3.07 2.55
CA GLU A 373 3.78 -4.45 3.05
C GLU A 373 2.84 -4.71 4.22
N GLN A 374 1.92 -3.79 4.54
CA GLN A 374 0.92 -3.94 5.61
C GLN A 374 1.54 -4.03 7.02
N ASN A 375 2.60 -3.27 7.28
CA ASN A 375 3.23 -3.11 8.59
C ASN A 375 3.10 -1.67 9.07
N LEU A 376 3.40 -1.41 10.36
CA LEU A 376 3.47 -0.07 10.93
C LEU A 376 4.93 0.35 11.13
N ILE A 377 5.21 1.64 11.01
CA ILE A 377 6.57 2.18 11.11
C ILE A 377 6.60 3.36 12.07
N LEU A 378 7.55 3.32 12.99
CA LEU A 378 8.01 4.46 13.77
C LEU A 378 9.20 5.08 13.03
N ALA A 379 9.02 6.28 12.51
CA ALA A 379 9.96 6.82 11.53
C ALA A 379 11.26 7.34 12.13
N ASP A 380 11.22 7.84 13.37
CA ASP A 380 12.25 8.69 13.97
C ASP A 380 12.67 8.19 15.35
N VAL A 381 13.17 6.96 15.45
CA VAL A 381 13.58 6.35 16.72
C VAL A 381 15.06 6.60 16.96
N HIS A 382 15.40 7.18 18.13
CA HIS A 382 16.79 7.36 18.56
C HIS A 382 17.46 6.03 18.89
N GLU A 383 18.73 5.85 18.51
CA GLU A 383 19.45 4.57 18.66
C GLU A 383 19.55 4.10 20.11
N ASP A 384 19.67 5.01 21.08
CA ASP A 384 19.70 4.66 22.52
C ASP A 384 18.39 4.04 23.03
N ASN A 385 17.30 4.22 22.31
CA ASN A 385 15.98 3.71 22.72
C ASN A 385 15.61 2.37 22.03
N LEU A 386 16.41 1.89 21.08
CA LEU A 386 16.05 0.72 20.27
C LEU A 386 15.88 -0.56 21.08
N TYR A 387 16.74 -0.79 22.09
CA TYR A 387 16.64 -1.99 22.93
C TYR A 387 15.40 -1.97 23.82
N GLU A 388 15.08 -0.83 24.41
CA GLU A 388 13.87 -0.66 25.21
C GLU A 388 12.60 -0.80 24.36
N LEU A 389 12.56 -0.13 23.21
CA LEU A 389 11.47 -0.24 22.24
C LEU A 389 11.26 -1.70 21.80
N TRP A 390 12.33 -2.43 21.46
CA TRP A 390 12.24 -3.84 21.11
C TRP A 390 11.62 -4.69 22.22
N ASN A 391 12.04 -4.49 23.48
CA ASN A 391 11.47 -5.20 24.62
C ASN A 391 9.98 -4.88 24.82
N LYS A 392 9.59 -3.62 24.64
CA LYS A 392 8.17 -3.23 24.71
C LYS A 392 7.37 -3.84 23.55
N ALA A 393 7.88 -3.77 22.32
CA ALA A 393 7.20 -4.30 21.13
C ALA A 393 6.98 -5.82 21.17
N LYS A 394 7.88 -6.59 21.81
CA LYS A 394 7.71 -8.03 22.02
C LYS A 394 6.44 -8.39 22.79
N ASN A 395 6.03 -7.57 23.75
CA ASN A 395 4.90 -7.85 24.63
C ASN A 395 3.57 -8.00 23.87
N LEU A 396 3.46 -7.38 22.70
CA LEU A 396 2.28 -7.44 21.83
C LEU A 396 2.56 -8.08 20.45
N ASN A 397 3.62 -8.91 20.36
CA ASN A 397 3.99 -9.61 19.13
C ASN A 397 4.26 -8.69 17.93
N LEU A 398 4.80 -7.48 18.16
CA LEU A 398 5.13 -6.49 17.15
C LEU A 398 6.60 -6.49 16.73
N ALA A 399 7.42 -7.35 17.37
CA ALA A 399 8.88 -7.40 17.17
C ALA A 399 9.36 -8.67 16.46
N THR A 400 8.52 -9.32 15.65
CA THR A 400 8.94 -10.47 14.85
C THR A 400 10.01 -10.02 13.83
N PRO A 401 11.23 -10.63 13.82
CA PRO A 401 12.34 -10.20 12.99
C PRO A 401 12.25 -10.74 11.56
N ASN A 402 11.09 -10.57 10.91
CA ASN A 402 10.77 -11.17 9.62
C ASN A 402 10.63 -10.19 8.46
N ILE A 403 10.89 -8.90 8.65
CA ILE A 403 10.71 -7.89 7.59
C ILE A 403 11.57 -8.21 6.37
N GLY A 404 10.92 -8.31 5.20
CA GLY A 404 11.52 -8.71 3.93
C GLY A 404 11.77 -10.22 3.79
N LEU A 405 11.52 -11.04 4.81
CA LEU A 405 11.62 -12.51 4.73
C LEU A 405 10.31 -13.10 4.19
N ILE A 406 10.35 -14.38 3.81
CA ILE A 406 9.19 -15.08 3.23
C ILE A 406 7.94 -15.06 4.13
N THR A 407 8.10 -14.89 5.43
CA THR A 407 7.02 -14.79 6.42
C THR A 407 6.49 -13.36 6.62
N ASP A 408 7.11 -12.34 6.02
CA ASP A 408 6.52 -10.99 5.90
C ASP A 408 5.45 -10.96 4.80
N ILE A 409 4.49 -11.86 4.88
CA ILE A 409 3.50 -12.14 3.84
C ILE A 409 2.60 -10.93 3.61
N ILE A 410 2.50 -10.48 2.35
CA ILE A 410 1.46 -9.56 1.93
C ILE A 410 0.19 -10.34 1.57
N CYS A 411 -0.91 -10.09 2.27
CA CYS A 411 -2.13 -10.86 2.10
C CYS A 411 -3.37 -9.96 2.02
N CYS A 412 -4.24 -10.18 1.06
CA CYS A 412 -5.58 -9.56 1.10
C CYS A 412 -6.53 -10.41 1.96
N PRO A 413 -7.65 -9.85 2.46
CA PRO A 413 -8.61 -10.62 3.27
C PRO A 413 -9.23 -11.84 2.57
N GLY A 414 -9.20 -11.88 1.23
CA GLY A 414 -9.64 -13.05 0.46
C GLY A 414 -11.09 -13.48 0.67
N GLY A 415 -11.33 -14.77 0.48
CA GLY A 415 -12.67 -15.38 0.58
C GLY A 415 -13.27 -15.41 1.98
N ASP A 416 -12.47 -15.10 3.00
CA ASP A 416 -12.98 -15.00 4.37
C ASP A 416 -13.92 -13.80 4.55
N PHE A 417 -13.69 -12.69 3.83
CA PHE A 417 -14.50 -11.48 3.93
C PHE A 417 -15.04 -10.99 2.58
N CYS A 418 -14.21 -10.99 1.55
CA CYS A 418 -14.50 -10.32 0.28
C CYS A 418 -15.48 -11.13 -0.60
N SER A 419 -16.62 -10.54 -0.97
CA SER A 419 -17.58 -11.15 -1.87
C SER A 419 -17.08 -11.35 -3.31
N LEU A 420 -15.96 -10.70 -3.69
CA LEU A 420 -15.34 -10.79 -5.01
C LEU A 420 -14.22 -11.85 -5.07
N ALA A 421 -13.87 -12.45 -3.94
CA ALA A 421 -12.79 -13.42 -3.88
C ALA A 421 -13.23 -14.80 -4.39
N ASN A 422 -12.30 -15.46 -5.08
CA ASN A 422 -12.46 -16.83 -5.57
C ASN A 422 -11.98 -17.86 -4.55
N ALA A 423 -11.04 -17.47 -3.67
CA ALA A 423 -10.46 -18.34 -2.67
C ALA A 423 -10.08 -17.55 -1.41
N LYS A 424 -9.93 -18.26 -0.29
CA LYS A 424 -9.43 -17.72 0.98
C LYS A 424 -7.94 -17.43 0.87
N SER A 425 -7.48 -16.37 1.52
CA SER A 425 -6.06 -15.98 1.52
C SER A 425 -5.40 -16.16 2.88
N ILE A 426 -6.14 -15.84 3.96
CA ILE A 426 -5.61 -15.86 5.34
C ILE A 426 -5.20 -17.28 5.77
N PRO A 427 -6.00 -18.35 5.57
CA PRO A 427 -5.58 -19.70 5.94
C PRO A 427 -4.34 -20.18 5.18
N ILE A 428 -4.15 -19.73 3.92
CA ILE A 428 -2.95 -20.05 3.14
C ILE A 428 -1.72 -19.34 3.71
N ALA A 429 -1.86 -18.07 4.10
CA ALA A 429 -0.78 -17.35 4.74
C ALA A 429 -0.36 -18.02 6.06
N ASP A 430 -1.32 -18.37 6.93
CA ASP A 430 -1.07 -19.05 8.20
C ASP A 430 -0.39 -20.41 7.99
N SER A 431 -0.88 -21.23 7.05
CA SER A 431 -0.29 -22.55 6.77
C SER A 431 1.15 -22.47 6.23
N ILE A 432 1.49 -21.42 5.48
CA ILE A 432 2.85 -21.19 5.00
C ILE A 432 3.74 -20.70 6.15
N GLN A 433 3.27 -19.77 6.99
CA GLN A 433 4.01 -19.30 8.16
C GLN A 433 4.41 -20.46 9.09
N GLN A 434 3.51 -21.44 9.31
CA GLN A 434 3.79 -22.63 10.13
C GLN A 434 4.90 -23.52 9.56
N VAL A 435 5.11 -23.54 8.25
CA VAL A 435 6.20 -24.32 7.61
C VAL A 435 7.55 -23.60 7.70
N PHE A 436 7.53 -22.28 7.88
CA PHE A 436 8.71 -21.43 7.94
C PHE A 436 8.82 -20.75 9.32
N ASP A 437 8.93 -21.55 10.40
CA ASP A 437 8.99 -21.10 11.79
C ASP A 437 10.43 -20.98 12.35
N ASP A 438 11.43 -21.50 11.64
CA ASP A 438 12.85 -21.41 12.01
C ASP A 438 13.45 -20.07 11.53
N MET A 439 13.63 -19.12 12.45
CA MET A 439 14.18 -17.81 12.16
C MET A 439 15.62 -17.85 11.67
N ASP A 440 16.46 -18.75 12.15
CA ASP A 440 17.85 -18.85 11.68
C ASP A 440 17.89 -19.29 10.21
N TYR A 441 17.04 -20.26 9.85
CA TYR A 441 16.89 -20.68 8.45
C TYR A 441 16.34 -19.54 7.57
N LEU A 442 15.34 -18.79 8.05
CA LEU A 442 14.78 -17.65 7.32
C LEU A 442 15.83 -16.56 7.06
N HIS A 443 16.65 -16.27 8.05
CA HIS A 443 17.74 -15.29 7.89
C HIS A 443 18.82 -15.77 6.91
N ASP A 444 19.12 -17.09 6.87
CA ASP A 444 20.07 -17.66 5.90
C ASP A 444 19.57 -17.61 4.46
N ILE A 445 18.29 -17.89 4.22
CA ILE A 445 17.73 -17.82 2.86
C ILE A 445 17.54 -16.38 2.36
N GLY A 446 17.44 -15.40 3.24
CA GLY A 446 17.38 -13.98 2.90
C GLY A 446 16.04 -13.49 2.36
N ASP A 447 16.07 -12.43 1.58
CA ASP A 447 14.89 -11.67 1.16
C ASP A 447 14.05 -12.44 0.12
N ILE A 448 12.77 -12.70 0.47
CA ILE A 448 11.77 -13.31 -0.42
C ILE A 448 10.42 -12.64 -0.19
N ASP A 449 9.93 -11.89 -1.16
CA ASP A 449 8.59 -11.31 -1.13
C ASP A 449 7.54 -12.36 -1.50
N LEU A 450 6.64 -12.71 -0.58
CA LEU A 450 5.52 -13.60 -0.81
C LEU A 450 4.19 -12.85 -0.72
N ASN A 451 3.45 -12.81 -1.84
CA ASN A 451 2.24 -12.01 -1.98
C ASN A 451 1.03 -12.88 -2.32
N ILE A 452 -0.06 -12.77 -1.54
CA ILE A 452 -1.27 -13.60 -1.70
C ILE A 452 -2.48 -12.73 -2.05
N SER A 453 -3.20 -13.09 -3.10
CA SER A 453 -4.48 -12.49 -3.47
C SER A 453 -5.56 -13.54 -3.67
N GLY A 454 -6.70 -13.42 -3.01
CA GLY A 454 -7.83 -14.33 -3.13
C GLY A 454 -8.60 -14.24 -4.46
N CYS A 455 -8.23 -13.33 -5.36
CA CYS A 455 -8.80 -13.23 -6.71
C CYS A 455 -7.95 -12.37 -7.65
N MET A 456 -8.33 -12.37 -8.93
CA MET A 456 -7.69 -11.60 -10.00
C MET A 456 -7.68 -10.06 -9.82
N ASN A 457 -8.33 -9.50 -8.80
CA ASN A 457 -8.23 -8.07 -8.49
C ASN A 457 -6.85 -7.68 -7.93
N ALA A 458 -6.04 -8.66 -7.54
CA ALA A 458 -4.65 -8.51 -7.11
C ALA A 458 -4.48 -7.49 -5.97
N CYS A 459 -5.35 -7.57 -4.96
CA CYS A 459 -5.28 -6.65 -3.81
C CYS A 459 -4.04 -6.88 -2.95
N GLY A 460 -3.52 -8.11 -2.88
CA GLY A 460 -2.24 -8.46 -2.25
C GLY A 460 -1.03 -8.31 -3.18
N HIS A 461 -1.19 -7.70 -4.37
CA HIS A 461 -0.11 -7.42 -5.33
C HIS A 461 0.69 -8.67 -5.80
N HIS A 462 0.08 -9.86 -5.81
CA HIS A 462 0.75 -11.14 -6.14
C HIS A 462 1.53 -11.13 -7.48
N HIS A 463 1.18 -10.27 -8.43
CA HIS A 463 1.90 -10.18 -9.71
C HIS A 463 3.33 -9.66 -9.60
N VAL A 464 3.63 -8.88 -8.56
CA VAL A 464 4.94 -8.26 -8.37
C VAL A 464 5.70 -8.80 -7.16
N GLY A 465 5.17 -9.77 -6.43
CA GLY A 465 5.91 -10.53 -5.42
C GLY A 465 6.91 -11.48 -6.08
N HIS A 466 8.04 -11.74 -5.44
CA HIS A 466 9.00 -12.76 -5.87
C HIS A 466 8.30 -14.11 -6.06
N ILE A 467 7.43 -14.46 -5.10
CA ILE A 467 6.47 -15.55 -5.16
C ILE A 467 5.07 -14.93 -5.05
N GLY A 468 4.24 -15.16 -6.06
CA GLY A 468 2.85 -14.69 -6.07
C GLY A 468 1.87 -15.87 -6.01
N ILE A 469 0.85 -15.76 -5.14
CA ILE A 469 -0.22 -16.74 -5.02
C ILE A 469 -1.55 -16.07 -5.39
N LEU A 470 -2.25 -16.66 -6.35
CA LEU A 470 -3.55 -16.21 -6.81
C LEU A 470 -4.62 -17.25 -6.53
N GLY A 471 -5.63 -16.90 -5.75
CA GLY A 471 -6.85 -17.68 -5.60
C GLY A 471 -7.68 -17.69 -6.88
N VAL A 472 -8.01 -18.89 -7.34
CA VAL A 472 -8.83 -19.15 -8.52
C VAL A 472 -9.97 -20.10 -8.16
N ASP A 473 -11.07 -20.02 -8.90
CA ASP A 473 -12.19 -20.95 -8.79
C ASP A 473 -12.06 -22.02 -9.89
N LYS A 474 -12.26 -23.28 -9.50
CA LYS A 474 -12.42 -24.39 -10.44
C LYS A 474 -13.63 -25.20 -10.01
N ASP A 475 -14.68 -25.09 -10.78
CA ASP A 475 -15.92 -25.85 -10.57
C ASP A 475 -16.50 -25.70 -9.15
N GLY A 476 -16.44 -24.47 -8.60
CA GLY A 476 -16.90 -24.13 -7.26
C GLY A 476 -15.93 -24.48 -6.12
N SER A 477 -14.74 -24.94 -6.43
CA SER A 477 -13.69 -25.26 -5.44
C SER A 477 -12.55 -24.24 -5.48
N GLU A 478 -11.95 -24.00 -4.30
CA GLU A 478 -10.83 -23.07 -4.13
C GLU A 478 -9.53 -23.71 -4.57
N TRP A 479 -8.83 -23.04 -5.48
CA TRP A 479 -7.51 -23.44 -5.99
C TRP A 479 -6.55 -22.27 -5.98
N TYR A 480 -5.26 -22.53 -6.05
CA TYR A 480 -4.21 -21.52 -5.94
C TYR A 480 -3.19 -21.65 -7.07
N GLN A 481 -3.03 -20.58 -7.83
CA GLN A 481 -2.05 -20.49 -8.91
C GLN A 481 -0.81 -19.76 -8.43
N VAL A 482 0.36 -20.33 -8.70
CA VAL A 482 1.65 -19.73 -8.28
C VAL A 482 2.34 -19.06 -9.45
N THR A 483 2.90 -17.88 -9.19
CA THR A 483 3.78 -17.13 -10.09
C THR A 483 5.14 -16.92 -9.45
N LEU A 484 6.21 -16.89 -10.24
CA LEU A 484 7.58 -16.58 -9.81
C LEU A 484 8.18 -15.47 -10.66
N GLY A 485 9.16 -14.75 -10.09
CA GLY A 485 9.95 -13.75 -10.79
C GLY A 485 9.28 -12.38 -10.89
N GLY A 486 8.24 -12.10 -10.07
CA GLY A 486 7.79 -10.74 -9.85
C GLY A 486 8.83 -9.94 -9.08
N ASN A 487 8.81 -8.62 -9.24
CA ASN A 487 9.66 -7.69 -8.48
C ASN A 487 8.96 -6.34 -8.38
N GLN A 488 9.03 -5.73 -7.20
CA GLN A 488 8.38 -4.45 -6.91
C GLN A 488 9.37 -3.29 -6.68
N ALA A 489 10.66 -3.50 -6.89
CA ALA A 489 11.69 -2.45 -6.81
C ALA A 489 11.80 -1.66 -8.14
N ASN A 490 12.87 -0.85 -8.28
CA ASN A 490 13.14 0.00 -9.45
C ASN A 490 13.04 -0.74 -10.80
N PHE A 491 13.38 -2.03 -10.82
CA PHE A 491 13.20 -2.91 -11.97
C PHE A 491 11.95 -3.76 -11.78
N ALA A 492 10.79 -3.08 -11.68
CA ALA A 492 9.52 -3.76 -11.52
C ALA A 492 9.32 -4.83 -12.62
N ASN A 493 8.87 -6.01 -12.21
CA ASN A 493 8.60 -7.12 -13.13
C ASN A 493 7.32 -7.85 -12.73
N ILE A 494 6.64 -8.41 -13.73
CA ILE A 494 5.44 -9.23 -13.52
C ILE A 494 5.85 -10.69 -13.51
N GLY A 495 5.55 -11.38 -12.41
CA GLY A 495 5.79 -12.81 -12.25
C GLY A 495 5.05 -13.65 -13.29
N LYS A 496 5.64 -14.77 -13.65
CA LYS A 496 5.09 -15.73 -14.61
C LYS A 496 4.54 -16.95 -13.90
N VAL A 497 3.39 -17.42 -14.37
CA VAL A 497 2.77 -18.66 -13.87
C VAL A 497 3.68 -19.85 -14.09
N ILE A 498 3.85 -20.70 -13.05
CA ILE A 498 4.73 -21.87 -13.13
C ILE A 498 4.03 -23.12 -13.67
N GLY A 499 2.68 -23.16 -13.66
CA GLY A 499 1.93 -24.32 -14.17
C GLY A 499 0.49 -24.38 -13.62
N PRO A 500 -0.12 -25.57 -13.59
CA PRO A 500 -1.46 -25.78 -13.02
C PRO A 500 -1.56 -25.33 -11.57
N SER A 501 -2.76 -24.97 -11.14
CA SER A 501 -3.04 -24.57 -9.76
C SER A 501 -3.11 -25.76 -8.80
N PHE A 502 -2.92 -25.50 -7.52
CA PHE A 502 -2.87 -26.45 -6.42
C PHE A 502 -4.08 -26.30 -5.49
N SER A 503 -4.41 -27.36 -4.76
CA SER A 503 -5.35 -27.30 -3.64
C SER A 503 -4.74 -26.52 -2.45
N ALA A 504 -5.57 -26.14 -1.48
CA ALA A 504 -5.10 -25.45 -0.27
C ALA A 504 -4.07 -26.27 0.52
N ASP A 505 -4.34 -27.57 0.66
CA ASP A 505 -3.49 -28.48 1.45
C ASP A 505 -2.09 -28.72 0.81
N GLU A 506 -1.98 -28.55 -0.50
CA GLU A 506 -0.70 -28.69 -1.21
C GLU A 506 0.17 -27.44 -1.08
N MET A 507 -0.42 -26.26 -0.83
CA MET A 507 0.31 -24.99 -0.93
C MET A 507 1.54 -24.89 -0.04
N PRO A 508 1.53 -25.28 1.26
CA PRO A 508 2.74 -25.21 2.09
C PRO A 508 3.90 -26.02 1.52
N ALA A 509 3.62 -27.25 1.04
CA ALA A 509 4.62 -28.11 0.44
C ALA A 509 5.13 -27.56 -0.91
N VAL A 510 4.28 -26.93 -1.71
CA VAL A 510 4.66 -26.27 -2.96
C VAL A 510 5.63 -25.11 -2.69
N ILE A 511 5.32 -24.25 -1.73
CA ILE A 511 6.20 -23.13 -1.38
C ILE A 511 7.52 -23.64 -0.81
N ARG A 512 7.50 -24.68 0.04
CA ARG A 512 8.73 -25.31 0.54
C ARG A 512 9.62 -25.81 -0.61
N LYS A 513 9.06 -26.55 -1.57
CA LYS A 513 9.81 -27.01 -2.77
C LYS A 513 10.41 -25.88 -3.59
N ILE A 514 9.71 -24.75 -3.70
CA ILE A 514 10.23 -23.55 -4.38
C ILE A 514 11.46 -23.01 -3.66
N VAL A 515 11.37 -22.86 -2.33
CA VAL A 515 12.49 -22.38 -1.50
C VAL A 515 13.65 -23.39 -1.52
N ASP A 516 13.38 -24.69 -1.40
CA ASP A 516 14.41 -25.73 -1.48
C ASP A 516 15.13 -25.73 -2.84
N THR A 517 14.41 -25.43 -3.93
CA THR A 517 15.01 -25.25 -5.26
C THR A 517 15.95 -24.06 -5.28
N TYR A 518 15.53 -22.93 -4.71
CA TYR A 518 16.39 -21.75 -4.59
C TYR A 518 17.66 -22.05 -3.80
N VAL A 519 17.53 -22.65 -2.62
CA VAL A 519 18.67 -23.01 -1.76
C VAL A 519 19.66 -23.91 -2.49
N LYS A 520 19.16 -24.86 -3.33
CA LYS A 520 19.97 -25.77 -4.13
C LYS A 520 20.69 -25.07 -5.30
N GLU A 521 20.00 -24.13 -5.96
CA GLU A 521 20.48 -23.54 -7.22
C GLU A 521 21.22 -22.21 -7.01
N ARG A 522 21.08 -21.54 -5.85
CA ARG A 522 21.71 -20.25 -5.57
C ARG A 522 23.22 -20.34 -5.51
N HIS A 523 23.89 -19.32 -6.02
CA HIS A 523 25.30 -19.06 -5.73
C HIS A 523 25.45 -18.37 -4.35
N SER A 524 26.69 -18.27 -3.84
CA SER A 524 26.95 -17.49 -2.62
C SER A 524 26.42 -16.06 -2.77
N ASP A 525 25.69 -15.58 -1.76
CA ASP A 525 25.12 -14.22 -1.68
C ASP A 525 24.09 -13.83 -2.77
N GLU A 526 23.67 -14.79 -3.60
CA GLU A 526 22.67 -14.55 -4.65
C GLU A 526 21.26 -14.44 -4.03
N THR A 527 20.55 -13.37 -4.38
CA THR A 527 19.15 -13.19 -3.92
C THR A 527 18.19 -14.15 -4.62
N PHE A 528 17.02 -14.39 -4.03
CA PHE A 528 15.99 -15.23 -4.63
C PHE A 528 15.62 -14.78 -6.05
N ILE A 529 15.41 -13.47 -6.25
CA ILE A 529 15.00 -12.94 -7.55
C ILE A 529 16.12 -13.08 -8.60
N ASP A 530 17.37 -12.85 -8.24
CA ASP A 530 18.50 -12.99 -9.14
C ASP A 530 18.70 -14.46 -9.55
N CYS A 531 18.54 -15.39 -8.60
CA CYS A 531 18.56 -16.82 -8.89
C CYS A 531 17.45 -17.19 -9.88
N VAL A 532 16.20 -16.78 -9.64
CA VAL A 532 15.07 -17.05 -10.55
C VAL A 532 15.34 -16.48 -11.96
N ILE A 533 15.91 -15.28 -12.06
CA ILE A 533 16.26 -14.66 -13.36
C ILE A 533 17.35 -15.48 -14.06
N ARG A 534 18.38 -15.91 -13.36
CA ARG A 534 19.52 -16.66 -13.91
C ARG A 534 19.14 -18.05 -14.36
N VAL A 535 18.49 -18.85 -13.51
CA VAL A 535 18.19 -20.27 -13.82
C VAL A 535 16.89 -20.44 -14.61
N GLY A 536 16.03 -19.42 -14.63
CA GLY A 536 14.69 -19.49 -15.21
C GLY A 536 13.71 -20.32 -14.37
N LEU A 537 12.53 -20.60 -14.93
CA LEU A 537 11.46 -21.27 -14.19
C LEU A 537 11.52 -22.80 -14.21
N GLU A 538 12.29 -23.41 -15.12
CA GLU A 538 12.27 -24.86 -15.33
C GLU A 538 12.73 -25.67 -14.12
N PRO A 539 13.80 -25.32 -13.38
CA PRO A 539 14.19 -26.06 -12.17
C PRO A 539 13.06 -26.08 -11.12
N PHE A 540 12.38 -24.94 -10.93
CA PHE A 540 11.25 -24.81 -9.99
C PHE A 540 10.05 -25.65 -10.42
N LYS A 541 9.69 -25.64 -11.72
CA LYS A 541 8.61 -26.47 -12.27
C LYS A 541 8.92 -27.96 -12.10
N LEU A 542 10.13 -28.36 -12.38
CA LEU A 542 10.56 -29.75 -12.25
C LEU A 542 10.43 -30.23 -10.79
N MET A 543 10.87 -29.44 -9.84
CA MET A 543 10.80 -29.77 -8.41
C MET A 543 9.34 -29.83 -7.91
N VAL A 544 8.50 -28.90 -8.35
CA VAL A 544 7.10 -28.79 -7.90
C VAL A 544 6.23 -29.88 -8.53
N TYR A 545 6.33 -30.11 -9.83
CA TYR A 545 5.43 -31.01 -10.59
C TYR A 545 6.02 -32.39 -10.88
N GLY A 546 7.30 -32.62 -10.62
CA GLY A 546 7.95 -33.95 -10.78
C GLY A 546 8.19 -34.43 -12.24
N LYS A 547 7.80 -33.66 -13.26
CA LYS A 547 8.05 -33.87 -14.70
C LYS A 547 7.97 -32.54 -15.43
N LYS A 548 8.60 -32.43 -16.64
CA LYS A 548 8.38 -31.25 -17.50
C LYS A 548 6.87 -31.04 -17.68
N ALA A 549 6.34 -29.95 -17.11
CA ALA A 549 4.99 -29.52 -17.44
C ALA A 549 4.99 -29.10 -18.91
N ASN A 550 4.34 -29.89 -19.74
CA ASN A 550 4.17 -29.61 -21.17
C ASN A 550 3.32 -28.36 -21.37
#